data_6c8c6ba945dbd9778c9ac535a48847aa
#
_entry.id   6c8c6ba945dbd9778c9ac535a48847aa
#
_cell.length_a   1.000
_cell.length_b   1.000
_cell.length_c   1.000
_cell.angle_alpha   90.00
_cell.angle_beta   90.00
_cell.angle_gamma   90.00
#
_symmetry.space_group_name_H-M   'P 1'
#
loop_
_entity.id
_entity.type
_entity.pdbx_description
1 polymer ?
#
loop_
_entity_poly.entity_id
_entity_poly.type
_entity_poly.pdbx_seq_one_letter_code
_entity_poly.pdbx_strand_id
1 'polypeptide(L)'
;DVYKRQSQGEGESGFLTNSNLNQKKVYLTFDDGPSDHTAQILDILKKHKVKATFFVVGKETEHAKKMYQRIVLEGHTLAMHSYSHNYDQIYANVGAFSKDLMKLQKYLYDLTDVKPYIYRFPGGSSNHCAKNIKPYIRYVNKKGLLYFDWNALNEDALNFEQSPQQLNKKILKDVRRQKTSIVLMHDLHETTNTVKALDPLIKTLKKEGYQILPITKNTKPLHHVSIDK
;
A
#
# COMPACT_ATOMS: atom_id res chain seq x y z
N ASP A 1 -46.19 3.34 -13.32
CA ASP A 1 -46.94 2.89 -12.13
C ASP A 1 -46.46 1.53 -11.62
N VAL A 2 -45.41 1.51 -10.87
CA VAL A 2 -45.18 0.50 -9.84
C VAL A 2 -44.22 1.11 -8.77
N TYR A 3 -44.76 1.94 -7.95
CA TYR A 3 -44.22 2.18 -6.61
C TYR A 3 -45.29 1.77 -5.61
N LYS A 4 -45.00 0.73 -4.80
CA LYS A 4 -45.29 0.59 -3.37
C LYS A 4 -45.34 -0.87 -2.98
N ARG A 5 -44.34 -1.26 -2.22
CA ARG A 5 -44.54 -1.93 -0.92
C ARG A 5 -43.23 -1.99 -0.14
N GLN A 6 -43.17 -1.12 0.85
CA GLN A 6 -42.33 -1.30 2.00
C GLN A 6 -42.86 -2.49 2.80
N SER A 7 -42.02 -3.45 3.12
CA SER A 7 -42.21 -4.32 4.26
C SER A 7 -41.06 -4.08 5.22
N GLN A 8 -41.44 -3.70 6.42
CA GLN A 8 -40.60 -3.55 7.60
C GLN A 8 -39.89 -4.86 7.85
N GLY A 9 -38.57 -4.82 7.86
CA GLY A 9 -37.68 -5.83 8.38
C GLY A 9 -36.91 -5.19 9.53
N GLU A 10 -37.09 -5.74 10.69
CA GLU A 10 -36.54 -5.31 11.96
C GLU A 10 -35.02 -5.16 11.90
N GLY A 11 -34.54 -4.06 12.45
CA GLY A 11 -33.12 -3.79 12.56
C GLY A 11 -32.41 -4.76 13.50
N GLU A 12 -31.58 -5.61 12.96
CA GLU A 12 -30.48 -6.16 13.74
C GLU A 12 -29.47 -5.03 13.99
N SER A 13 -29.60 -4.40 15.15
CA SER A 13 -28.52 -3.61 15.72
C SER A 13 -27.36 -4.57 15.99
N GLY A 14 -26.45 -4.67 15.04
CA GLY A 14 -25.20 -5.39 15.23
C GLY A 14 -24.45 -4.76 16.39
N PHE A 15 -24.56 -5.37 17.57
CA PHE A 15 -23.66 -5.13 18.69
C PHE A 15 -22.22 -5.35 18.16
N LEU A 16 -21.51 -4.26 17.88
CA LEU A 16 -20.06 -4.28 17.73
C LEU A 16 -19.51 -4.77 19.07
N THR A 17 -19.25 -6.06 19.15
CA THR A 17 -18.66 -6.65 20.35
C THR A 17 -17.33 -5.96 20.62
N ASN A 18 -17.04 -5.65 21.87
CA ASN A 18 -15.79 -5.03 22.34
C ASN A 18 -14.51 -5.76 21.87
N SER A 19 -14.64 -6.98 21.33
CA SER A 19 -13.56 -7.75 20.73
C SER A 19 -12.95 -7.07 19.47
N ASN A 20 -13.73 -6.30 18.68
CA ASN A 20 -13.24 -5.64 17.48
C ASN A 20 -12.43 -4.37 17.76
N LEU A 21 -12.60 -3.74 18.91
CA LEU A 21 -11.87 -2.51 19.28
C LEU A 21 -10.40 -2.78 19.69
N ASN A 22 -10.08 -4.01 20.07
CA ASN A 22 -8.73 -4.40 20.50
C ASN A 22 -7.97 -5.26 19.48
N GLN A 23 -8.57 -5.57 18.33
CA GLN A 23 -7.92 -6.39 17.32
C GLN A 23 -6.76 -5.65 16.67
N LYS A 24 -5.59 -6.28 16.66
CA LYS A 24 -4.40 -5.75 16.00
C LYS A 24 -4.58 -5.76 14.48
N LYS A 25 -4.16 -4.67 13.84
CA LYS A 25 -4.32 -4.45 12.39
C LYS A 25 -2.97 -4.48 11.68
N VAL A 26 -2.94 -5.12 10.53
CA VAL A 26 -1.76 -5.17 9.65
C VAL A 26 -2.17 -4.76 8.24
N TYR A 27 -1.44 -3.81 7.68
CA TYR A 27 -1.56 -3.36 6.30
C TYR A 27 -0.34 -3.85 5.53
N LEU A 28 -0.51 -4.85 4.68
CA LEU A 28 0.55 -5.32 3.79
C LEU A 28 0.68 -4.36 2.62
N THR A 29 1.85 -3.83 2.38
CA THR A 29 2.11 -2.88 1.30
C THR A 29 3.29 -3.31 0.44
N PHE A 30 3.18 -3.07 -0.87
CA PHE A 30 4.18 -3.41 -1.87
C PHE A 30 4.52 -2.18 -2.68
N ASP A 31 5.79 -1.78 -2.67
CA ASP A 31 6.31 -0.65 -3.43
C ASP A 31 6.95 -1.11 -4.74
N ASP A 32 7.07 -0.19 -5.71
CA ASP A 32 7.84 -0.28 -6.95
C ASP A 32 7.26 -1.16 -8.07
N GLY A 33 6.19 -1.88 -7.81
CA GLY A 33 5.52 -2.65 -8.86
C GLY A 33 4.81 -1.78 -9.92
N PRO A 34 4.26 -2.43 -10.94
CA PRO A 34 4.22 -3.87 -11.20
C PRO A 34 5.55 -4.47 -11.66
N SER A 35 5.77 -5.72 -11.28
CA SER A 35 6.88 -6.55 -11.77
C SER A 35 6.34 -7.86 -12.37
N ASP A 36 7.22 -8.75 -12.76
CA ASP A 36 6.89 -10.12 -13.14
C ASP A 36 6.37 -10.97 -11.97
N HIS A 37 6.53 -10.50 -10.74
CA HIS A 37 5.99 -11.14 -9.53
C HIS A 37 4.58 -10.66 -9.13
N THR A 38 4.09 -9.56 -9.66
CA THR A 38 2.80 -8.98 -9.23
C THR A 38 1.64 -9.97 -9.35
N ALA A 39 1.58 -10.70 -10.46
CA ALA A 39 0.51 -11.70 -10.66
C ALA A 39 0.53 -12.77 -9.56
N GLN A 40 1.71 -13.27 -9.20
CA GLN A 40 1.88 -14.27 -8.15
C GLN A 40 1.53 -13.73 -6.76
N ILE A 41 1.90 -12.49 -6.47
CA ILE A 41 1.50 -11.79 -5.23
C ILE A 41 -0.03 -11.72 -5.13
N LEU A 42 -0.70 -11.29 -6.21
CA LEU A 42 -2.15 -11.19 -6.27
C LEU A 42 -2.83 -12.56 -6.09
N ASP A 43 -2.28 -13.63 -6.68
CA ASP A 43 -2.80 -14.99 -6.53
C ASP A 43 -2.71 -15.47 -5.08
N ILE A 44 -1.60 -15.19 -4.39
CA ILE A 44 -1.44 -15.53 -2.96
C ILE A 44 -2.44 -14.77 -2.10
N LEU A 45 -2.60 -13.46 -2.33
CA LEU A 45 -3.57 -12.65 -1.61
C LEU A 45 -5.01 -13.15 -1.82
N LYS A 46 -5.35 -13.51 -3.05
CA LYS A 46 -6.66 -14.09 -3.42
C LYS A 46 -6.90 -15.42 -2.72
N LYS A 47 -5.93 -16.32 -2.72
CA LYS A 47 -5.97 -17.62 -2.02
C LYS A 47 -6.33 -17.44 -0.54
N HIS A 48 -5.75 -16.45 0.11
CA HIS A 48 -5.99 -16.15 1.52
C HIS A 48 -7.19 -15.22 1.78
N LYS A 49 -7.86 -14.74 0.72
CA LYS A 49 -8.98 -13.77 0.83
C LYS A 49 -8.60 -12.52 1.62
N VAL A 50 -7.39 -12.03 1.45
CA VAL A 50 -6.90 -10.79 2.05
C VAL A 50 -6.65 -9.73 1.00
N LYS A 51 -6.71 -8.46 1.39
CA LYS A 51 -6.46 -7.31 0.53
C LYS A 51 -5.21 -6.58 1.01
N ALA A 52 -4.48 -6.03 0.06
CA ALA A 52 -3.24 -5.29 0.29
C ALA A 52 -3.27 -3.93 -0.40
N THR A 53 -2.20 -3.16 -0.26
CA THR A 53 -2.01 -1.87 -0.91
C THR A 53 -0.75 -1.90 -1.75
N PHE A 54 -0.85 -1.45 -2.99
CA PHE A 54 0.25 -1.41 -3.95
C PHE A 54 0.59 0.05 -4.25
N PHE A 55 1.77 0.50 -3.84
CA PHE A 55 2.33 1.80 -4.18
C PHE A 55 3.14 1.67 -5.46
N VAL A 56 2.48 1.90 -6.59
CA VAL A 56 3.01 1.56 -7.90
C VAL A 56 3.83 2.68 -8.53
N VAL A 57 4.68 2.30 -9.48
CA VAL A 57 5.42 3.21 -10.35
C VAL A 57 4.88 3.17 -11.78
N GLY A 58 5.24 4.15 -12.61
CA GLY A 58 4.80 4.21 -13.99
C GLY A 58 5.52 3.19 -14.88
N LYS A 59 4.80 2.22 -15.40
CA LYS A 59 5.30 1.23 -16.37
C LYS A 59 4.29 1.07 -17.49
N GLU A 60 4.77 1.11 -18.74
CA GLU A 60 3.91 1.16 -19.93
C GLU A 60 3.79 -0.19 -20.67
N THR A 61 4.38 -1.27 -20.12
CA THR A 61 4.25 -2.60 -20.71
C THR A 61 2.81 -3.12 -20.60
N GLU A 62 2.39 -3.95 -21.53
CA GLU A 62 1.06 -4.56 -21.49
C GLU A 62 0.85 -5.41 -20.23
N HIS A 63 1.90 -6.05 -19.74
CA HIS A 63 1.86 -6.76 -18.47
C HIS A 63 1.55 -5.80 -17.30
N ALA A 64 2.25 -4.68 -17.21
CA ALA A 64 2.02 -3.71 -16.13
C ALA A 64 0.60 -3.13 -16.19
N LYS A 65 0.10 -2.77 -17.37
CA LYS A 65 -1.28 -2.29 -17.56
C LYS A 65 -2.31 -3.28 -17.03
N LYS A 66 -2.15 -4.56 -17.36
CA LYS A 66 -3.01 -5.64 -16.84
C LYS A 66 -2.93 -5.75 -15.32
N MET A 67 -1.74 -5.58 -14.74
CA MET A 67 -1.56 -5.67 -13.29
C MET A 67 -2.23 -4.50 -12.54
N TYR A 68 -2.14 -3.27 -13.04
CA TYR A 68 -2.89 -2.15 -12.45
C TYR A 68 -4.39 -2.41 -12.44
N GLN A 69 -4.93 -2.88 -13.56
CA GLN A 69 -6.35 -3.24 -13.67
C GLN A 69 -6.72 -4.37 -12.71
N ARG A 70 -5.88 -5.40 -12.62
CA ARG A 70 -6.11 -6.54 -11.74
C ARG A 70 -6.08 -6.15 -10.26
N ILE A 71 -5.16 -5.27 -9.86
CA ILE A 71 -5.09 -4.73 -8.49
C ILE A 71 -6.44 -4.13 -8.08
N VAL A 72 -7.04 -3.30 -8.94
CA VAL A 72 -8.33 -2.67 -8.70
C VAL A 72 -9.47 -3.69 -8.70
N LEU A 73 -9.54 -4.54 -9.74
CA LEU A 73 -10.63 -5.52 -9.90
C LEU A 73 -10.68 -6.54 -8.76
N GLU A 74 -9.55 -6.90 -8.20
CA GLU A 74 -9.47 -7.83 -7.07
C GLU A 74 -9.65 -7.14 -5.71
N GLY A 75 -9.94 -5.84 -5.67
CA GLY A 75 -10.31 -5.09 -4.47
C GLY A 75 -9.12 -4.67 -3.59
N HIS A 76 -7.92 -4.63 -4.16
CA HIS A 76 -6.76 -4.05 -3.49
C HIS A 76 -6.73 -2.53 -3.66
N THR A 77 -5.98 -1.84 -2.82
CA THR A 77 -5.78 -0.41 -2.98
C THR A 77 -4.66 -0.14 -3.98
N LEU A 78 -5.02 0.54 -5.07
CA LEU A 78 -4.07 1.10 -6.02
C LEU A 78 -3.62 2.47 -5.49
N ALA A 79 -2.36 2.57 -5.12
CA ALA A 79 -1.74 3.76 -4.56
C ALA A 79 -0.54 4.19 -5.41
N MET A 80 -0.07 5.40 -5.18
CA MET A 80 0.96 6.02 -6.02
C MET A 80 2.31 6.10 -5.29
N HIS A 81 3.38 5.79 -6.01
CA HIS A 81 4.74 5.96 -5.52
C HIS A 81 5.47 7.05 -6.31
N SER A 82 5.69 6.84 -7.59
CA SER A 82 6.29 7.79 -8.54
C SER A 82 6.04 7.27 -9.95
N TYR A 83 6.00 8.15 -10.94
CA TYR A 83 5.99 7.69 -12.33
C TYR A 83 7.35 7.18 -12.76
N SER A 84 8.40 8.00 -12.56
CA SER A 84 9.76 7.71 -13.00
C SER A 84 10.61 6.94 -12.01
N HIS A 85 10.31 7.04 -10.72
CA HIS A 85 11.13 6.57 -9.60
C HIS A 85 12.58 7.07 -9.64
N ASN A 86 12.82 8.21 -10.30
CA ASN A 86 14.12 8.84 -10.40
C ASN A 86 14.28 9.90 -9.30
N TYR A 87 15.03 9.57 -8.25
CA TYR A 87 15.19 10.41 -7.06
C TYR A 87 15.77 11.79 -7.40
N ASP A 88 16.77 11.86 -8.24
CA ASP A 88 17.42 13.14 -8.62
C ASP A 88 16.43 14.05 -9.34
N GLN A 89 15.56 13.47 -10.15
CA GLN A 89 14.55 14.21 -10.90
C GLN A 89 13.40 14.66 -10.01
N ILE A 90 12.80 13.75 -9.25
CA ILE A 90 11.59 14.05 -8.46
C ILE A 90 11.87 14.96 -7.26
N TYR A 91 13.07 14.86 -6.67
CA TYR A 91 13.47 15.71 -5.55
C TYR A 91 14.34 16.91 -5.95
N ALA A 92 14.47 17.20 -7.24
CA ALA A 92 15.14 18.42 -7.71
C ALA A 92 14.39 19.69 -7.27
N ASN A 93 13.08 19.69 -7.39
CA ASN A 93 12.17 20.74 -6.92
C ASN A 93 10.72 20.27 -6.91
N VAL A 94 9.84 21.02 -6.25
CA VAL A 94 8.40 20.67 -6.12
C VAL A 94 7.70 20.64 -7.49
N GLY A 95 8.13 21.45 -8.45
CA GLY A 95 7.56 21.43 -9.82
C GLY A 95 7.82 20.12 -10.55
N ALA A 96 9.07 19.61 -10.51
CA ALA A 96 9.43 18.32 -11.08
C ALA A 96 8.68 17.17 -10.37
N PHE A 97 8.63 17.20 -9.05
CA PHE A 97 7.88 16.27 -8.23
C PHE A 97 6.39 16.24 -8.61
N SER A 98 5.77 17.41 -8.70
CA SER A 98 4.34 17.51 -9.03
C SER A 98 4.03 16.97 -10.41
N LYS A 99 4.89 17.23 -11.38
CA LYS A 99 4.75 16.74 -12.76
C LYS A 99 4.80 15.21 -12.81
N ASP A 100 5.75 14.60 -12.10
CA ASP A 100 5.90 13.15 -12.00
C ASP A 100 4.66 12.50 -11.34
N LEU A 101 4.24 13.03 -10.21
CA LEU A 101 3.09 12.50 -9.45
C LEU A 101 1.77 12.63 -10.21
N MET A 102 1.51 13.79 -10.82
CA MET A 102 0.29 14.01 -11.59
C MET A 102 0.25 13.19 -12.89
N LYS A 103 1.41 12.95 -13.51
CA LYS A 103 1.53 12.03 -14.64
C LYS A 103 1.11 10.62 -14.23
N LEU A 104 1.59 10.14 -13.09
CA LEU A 104 1.21 8.82 -12.58
C LEU A 104 -0.30 8.74 -12.28
N GLN A 105 -0.83 9.74 -11.56
CA GLN A 105 -2.26 9.74 -11.21
C GLN A 105 -3.15 9.69 -12.45
N LYS A 106 -2.84 10.52 -13.45
CA LYS A 106 -3.59 10.52 -14.72
C LYS A 106 -3.48 9.18 -15.44
N TYR A 107 -2.26 8.65 -15.55
CA TYR A 107 -1.99 7.38 -16.22
C TYR A 107 -2.78 6.23 -15.60
N LEU A 108 -2.79 6.13 -14.28
CA LEU A 108 -3.54 5.09 -13.58
C LEU A 108 -5.06 5.27 -13.72
N TYR A 109 -5.53 6.52 -13.68
CA TYR A 109 -6.95 6.82 -13.90
C TYR A 109 -7.40 6.42 -15.30
N ASP A 110 -6.62 6.75 -16.32
CA ASP A 110 -6.95 6.42 -17.73
C ASP A 110 -7.02 4.89 -17.94
N LEU A 111 -6.24 4.11 -17.17
CA LEU A 111 -6.21 2.64 -17.28
C LEU A 111 -7.28 1.92 -16.46
N THR A 112 -7.71 2.50 -15.35
CA THR A 112 -8.49 1.77 -14.32
C THR A 112 -9.82 2.42 -13.96
N ASP A 113 -10.09 3.63 -14.43
CA ASP A 113 -11.20 4.50 -13.99
C ASP A 113 -11.18 4.84 -12.48
N VAL A 114 -10.08 4.50 -11.79
CA VAL A 114 -9.86 4.85 -10.38
C VAL A 114 -8.82 5.96 -10.29
N LYS A 115 -9.18 7.07 -9.67
CA LYS A 115 -8.27 8.17 -9.37
C LYS A 115 -7.60 7.92 -8.02
N PRO A 116 -6.33 7.44 -7.98
CA PRO A 116 -5.66 7.18 -6.71
C PRO A 116 -5.45 8.47 -5.91
N TYR A 117 -5.57 8.37 -4.60
CA TYR A 117 -5.36 9.50 -3.68
C TYR A 117 -4.45 9.13 -2.50
N ILE A 118 -3.99 7.90 -2.44
CA ILE A 118 -3.04 7.41 -1.44
C ILE A 118 -1.66 7.38 -2.07
N TYR A 119 -0.67 7.88 -1.33
CA TYR A 119 0.67 8.13 -1.83
C TYR A 119 1.73 7.68 -0.82
N ARG A 120 2.88 7.26 -1.32
CA ARG A 120 4.11 7.05 -0.53
C ARG A 120 5.27 7.72 -1.23
N PHE A 121 6.04 8.52 -0.48
CA PHE A 121 7.26 9.12 -1.00
C PHE A 121 8.31 8.06 -1.33
N PRO A 122 8.95 8.07 -2.49
CA PRO A 122 10.14 7.26 -2.74
C PRO A 122 11.21 7.48 -1.65
N GLY A 123 11.61 6.37 -1.00
CA GLY A 123 12.48 6.41 0.17
C GLY A 123 11.79 6.85 1.48
N GLY A 124 10.46 7.05 1.47
CA GLY A 124 9.71 7.54 2.62
C GLY A 124 9.79 9.05 2.81
N SER A 125 8.95 9.59 3.70
CA SER A 125 8.99 11.03 4.02
C SER A 125 10.27 11.44 4.79
N SER A 126 11.01 10.48 5.35
CA SER A 126 12.30 10.68 6.02
C SER A 126 13.52 10.48 5.12
N ASN A 127 13.33 10.35 3.80
CA ASN A 127 14.46 10.16 2.88
C ASN A 127 15.44 11.36 2.92
N HIS A 128 16.70 11.09 2.58
CA HIS A 128 17.76 12.08 2.55
C HIS A 128 18.00 12.68 1.15
N CYS A 129 17.27 12.23 0.12
CA CYS A 129 17.40 12.73 -1.25
C CYS A 129 16.77 14.11 -1.42
N ALA A 130 15.67 14.36 -0.73
CA ALA A 130 15.11 15.71 -0.61
C ALA A 130 15.86 16.47 0.47
N LYS A 131 16.53 17.58 0.12
CA LYS A 131 17.19 18.47 1.09
C LYS A 131 16.24 18.95 2.19
N ASN A 132 14.98 19.17 1.83
CA ASN A 132 13.90 19.52 2.71
C ASN A 132 12.60 18.92 2.18
N ILE A 133 12.05 17.93 2.86
CA ILE A 133 10.84 17.22 2.43
C ILE A 133 9.54 18.05 2.66
N LYS A 134 9.56 19.05 3.54
CA LYS A 134 8.34 19.79 3.93
C LYS A 134 7.61 20.46 2.77
N PRO A 135 8.24 21.11 1.78
CA PRO A 135 7.54 21.65 0.63
C PRO A 135 6.77 20.58 -0.18
N TYR A 136 7.33 19.38 -0.30
CA TYR A 136 6.71 18.25 -1.00
C TYR A 136 5.50 17.71 -0.22
N ILE A 137 5.61 17.61 1.10
CA ILE A 137 4.48 17.25 1.97
C ILE A 137 3.35 18.29 1.85
N ARG A 138 3.66 19.59 1.86
CA ARG A 138 2.65 20.64 1.65
C ARG A 138 1.94 20.49 0.31
N TYR A 139 2.69 20.17 -0.76
CA TYR A 139 2.11 19.93 -2.07
C TYR A 139 1.14 18.73 -2.05
N VAL A 140 1.57 17.58 -1.48
CA VAL A 140 0.75 16.37 -1.36
C VAL A 140 -0.55 16.67 -0.60
N ASN A 141 -0.44 17.36 0.54
CA ASN A 141 -1.60 17.73 1.37
C ASN A 141 -2.53 18.71 0.63
N LYS A 142 -1.98 19.72 -0.07
CA LYS A 142 -2.76 20.69 -0.87
C LYS A 142 -3.55 20.00 -1.99
N LYS A 143 -3.04 18.90 -2.53
CA LYS A 143 -3.73 18.09 -3.55
C LYS A 143 -4.79 17.14 -2.98
N GLY A 144 -4.99 17.14 -1.67
CA GLY A 144 -5.93 16.23 -0.99
C GLY A 144 -5.48 14.77 -0.99
N LEU A 145 -4.18 14.54 -1.18
CA LEU A 145 -3.60 13.21 -1.13
C LEU A 145 -3.24 12.84 0.31
N LEU A 146 -3.34 11.55 0.63
CA LEU A 146 -2.93 10.99 1.91
C LEU A 146 -1.62 10.22 1.71
N TYR A 147 -0.54 10.61 2.41
CA TYR A 147 0.70 9.85 2.33
C TYR A 147 0.89 8.93 3.53
N PHE A 148 1.56 7.81 3.28
CA PHE A 148 1.79 6.76 4.27
C PHE A 148 3.25 6.30 4.20
N ASP A 149 3.93 6.35 5.33
CA ASP A 149 5.18 5.64 5.56
C ASP A 149 4.90 4.23 6.14
N TRP A 150 5.79 3.66 6.88
CA TRP A 150 5.70 2.31 7.45
C TRP A 150 6.31 2.26 8.86
N ASN A 151 5.99 1.23 9.60
CA ASN A 151 6.55 0.94 10.92
C ASN A 151 6.94 -0.54 11.11
N ALA A 152 6.89 -1.32 10.04
CA ALA A 152 7.40 -2.68 9.97
C ALA A 152 7.98 -2.93 8.57
N LEU A 153 9.09 -3.65 8.47
CA LEU A 153 9.74 -3.93 7.19
C LEU A 153 10.57 -5.21 7.25
N ASN A 154 10.84 -5.78 6.08
CA ASN A 154 11.69 -6.95 5.94
C ASN A 154 13.08 -6.64 5.35
N GLU A 155 13.31 -5.41 4.90
CA GLU A 155 14.57 -4.98 4.25
C GLU A 155 14.88 -5.77 2.96
N ASP A 156 13.86 -6.23 2.25
CA ASP A 156 13.99 -7.06 1.05
C ASP A 156 14.73 -6.36 -0.10
N ALA A 157 14.57 -5.04 -0.24
CA ALA A 157 15.29 -4.26 -1.26
C ALA A 157 16.73 -3.90 -0.86
N LEU A 158 17.15 -4.15 0.37
CA LEU A 158 18.52 -3.92 0.83
C LEU A 158 19.40 -5.16 0.67
N ASN A 159 18.80 -6.34 0.72
CA ASN A 159 19.50 -7.61 0.54
C ASN A 159 18.55 -8.67 -0.02
N PHE A 160 18.69 -8.96 -1.30
CA PHE A 160 17.86 -9.94 -2.02
C PHE A 160 18.16 -11.40 -1.65
N GLU A 161 19.28 -11.67 -0.99
CA GLU A 161 19.71 -13.02 -0.58
C GLU A 161 19.07 -13.48 0.74
N GLN A 162 18.34 -12.62 1.43
CA GLN A 162 17.64 -13.01 2.65
C GLN A 162 16.62 -14.11 2.36
N SER A 163 16.66 -15.19 3.18
CA SER A 163 15.68 -16.27 3.05
C SER A 163 14.26 -15.79 3.37
N PRO A 164 13.22 -16.46 2.86
CA PRO A 164 11.83 -16.17 3.26
C PRO A 164 11.61 -16.15 4.77
N GLN A 165 12.27 -17.03 5.50
CA GLN A 165 12.19 -17.11 6.96
C GLN A 165 12.81 -15.89 7.64
N GLN A 166 13.96 -15.41 7.15
CA GLN A 166 14.62 -14.21 7.66
C GLN A 166 13.77 -12.96 7.42
N LEU A 167 13.18 -12.82 6.22
CA LEU A 167 12.26 -11.72 5.88
C LEU A 167 11.05 -11.69 6.82
N ASN A 168 10.39 -12.84 7.01
CA ASN A 168 9.23 -12.93 7.88
C ASN A 168 9.56 -12.70 9.35
N LYS A 169 10.71 -13.17 9.83
CA LYS A 169 11.17 -12.92 11.20
C LYS A 169 11.28 -11.42 11.50
N LYS A 170 11.79 -10.63 10.57
CA LYS A 170 11.90 -9.17 10.71
C LYS A 170 10.52 -8.51 10.81
N ILE A 171 9.61 -8.83 9.87
CA ILE A 171 8.24 -8.30 9.88
C ILE A 171 7.54 -8.65 11.20
N LEU A 172 7.54 -9.93 11.58
CA LEU A 172 6.83 -10.40 12.78
C LEU A 172 7.38 -9.78 14.06
N LYS A 173 8.70 -9.54 14.13
CA LYS A 173 9.32 -8.82 15.25
C LYS A 173 8.72 -7.42 15.42
N ASP A 174 8.54 -6.69 14.34
CA ASP A 174 7.99 -5.33 14.37
C ASP A 174 6.49 -5.34 14.64
N VAL A 175 5.75 -6.17 13.93
CA VAL A 175 4.28 -6.27 14.00
C VAL A 175 3.81 -6.65 15.41
N ARG A 176 4.49 -7.58 16.09
CA ARG A 176 4.11 -8.03 17.43
C ARG A 176 4.24 -6.96 18.52
N ARG A 177 5.02 -5.90 18.27
CA ARG A 177 5.26 -4.79 19.19
C ARG A 177 4.22 -3.67 19.06
N GLN A 178 3.33 -3.72 18.08
CA GLN A 178 2.46 -2.62 17.70
C GLN A 178 1.00 -3.06 17.62
N LYS A 179 0.06 -2.12 17.83
CA LYS A 179 -1.38 -2.36 17.61
C LYS A 179 -1.75 -2.27 16.13
N THR A 180 -1.10 -1.36 15.41
CA THR A 180 -1.32 -1.14 13.98
C THR A 180 0.02 -1.11 13.28
N SER A 181 0.19 -1.94 12.27
CA SER A 181 1.41 -2.05 11.49
C SER A 181 1.15 -1.80 10.02
N ILE A 182 1.95 -0.93 9.43
CA ILE A 182 2.06 -0.77 7.98
C ILE A 182 3.38 -1.41 7.58
N VAL A 183 3.30 -2.49 6.82
CA VAL A 183 4.44 -3.33 6.45
C VAL A 183 4.96 -2.92 5.09
N LEU A 184 6.23 -2.52 5.01
CA LEU A 184 6.93 -2.25 3.76
C LEU A 184 7.54 -3.54 3.20
N MET A 185 7.13 -3.86 1.99
CA MET A 185 7.72 -4.87 1.10
C MET A 185 7.83 -4.29 -0.30
N HIS A 186 8.60 -4.93 -1.17
CA HIS A 186 8.78 -4.48 -2.54
C HIS A 186 8.28 -5.54 -3.54
N ASP A 187 7.75 -5.04 -4.66
CA ASP A 187 7.34 -5.81 -5.84
C ASP A 187 8.32 -5.54 -6.98
N LEU A 188 9.49 -6.16 -6.90
CA LEU A 188 10.59 -6.04 -7.84
C LEU A 188 10.93 -7.42 -8.42
N HIS A 189 11.58 -7.44 -9.59
CA HIS A 189 12.09 -8.67 -10.19
C HIS A 189 12.98 -9.46 -9.22
N GLU A 190 13.82 -8.76 -8.47
CA GLU A 190 14.80 -9.33 -7.54
C GLU A 190 14.17 -9.86 -6.24
N THR A 191 12.96 -9.44 -5.88
CA THR A 191 12.32 -9.79 -4.59
C THR A 191 11.59 -11.13 -4.61
N THR A 192 12.17 -12.13 -5.26
CA THR A 192 11.63 -13.51 -5.35
C THR A 192 11.35 -14.10 -3.95
N ASN A 193 12.24 -13.86 -2.99
CA ASN A 193 12.09 -14.39 -1.63
C ASN A 193 10.96 -13.70 -0.85
N THR A 194 10.63 -12.46 -1.15
CA THR A 194 9.43 -11.78 -0.61
C THR A 194 8.16 -12.49 -1.07
N VAL A 195 8.09 -12.89 -2.33
CA VAL A 195 6.96 -13.66 -2.86
C VAL A 195 6.85 -15.02 -2.17
N LYS A 196 7.95 -15.74 -2.03
CA LYS A 196 8.01 -17.04 -1.32
C LYS A 196 7.63 -16.90 0.17
N ALA A 197 7.95 -15.76 0.78
CA ALA A 197 7.66 -15.47 2.18
C ALA A 197 6.18 -15.12 2.44
N LEU A 198 5.44 -14.65 1.43
CA LEU A 198 4.11 -14.05 1.61
C LEU A 198 3.05 -15.04 2.11
N ASP A 199 2.97 -16.24 1.52
CA ASP A 199 2.01 -17.26 1.96
C ASP A 199 2.21 -17.65 3.44
N PRO A 200 3.40 -18.02 3.91
CA PRO A 200 3.62 -18.32 5.32
C PRO A 200 3.45 -17.10 6.23
N LEU A 201 3.77 -15.88 5.79
CA LEU A 201 3.53 -14.67 6.56
C LEU A 201 2.03 -14.47 6.84
N ILE A 202 1.20 -14.55 5.81
CA ILE A 202 -0.24 -14.39 5.95
C ILE A 202 -0.83 -15.47 6.88
N LYS A 203 -0.40 -16.72 6.73
CA LYS A 203 -0.82 -17.81 7.62
C LYS A 203 -0.51 -17.53 9.08
N THR A 204 0.71 -17.05 9.36
CA THR A 204 1.15 -16.71 10.72
C THR A 204 0.33 -15.55 11.29
N LEU A 205 0.16 -14.47 10.52
CA LEU A 205 -0.63 -13.31 10.95
C LEU A 205 -2.08 -13.69 11.27
N LYS A 206 -2.71 -14.52 10.42
CA LYS A 206 -4.07 -15.01 10.68
C LYS A 206 -4.15 -15.90 11.93
N LYS A 207 -3.20 -16.81 12.09
CA LYS A 207 -3.12 -17.68 13.28
C LYS A 207 -2.96 -16.89 14.57
N GLU A 208 -2.23 -15.78 14.52
CA GLU A 208 -2.03 -14.87 15.64
C GLU A 208 -3.17 -13.86 15.83
N GLY A 209 -4.24 -13.94 15.01
CA GLY A 209 -5.46 -13.15 15.17
C GLY A 209 -5.37 -11.71 14.61
N TYR A 210 -4.40 -11.42 13.76
CA TYR A 210 -4.31 -10.09 13.13
C TYR A 210 -5.38 -9.91 12.05
N GLN A 211 -5.94 -8.71 11.99
CA GLN A 211 -6.79 -8.27 10.89
C GLN A 211 -5.90 -7.68 9.79
N ILE A 212 -5.92 -8.30 8.61
CA ILE A 212 -5.16 -7.85 7.44
C ILE A 212 -6.08 -7.02 6.55
N LEU A 213 -5.73 -5.75 6.33
CA LEU A 213 -6.58 -4.76 5.67
C LEU A 213 -5.81 -3.99 4.59
N PRO A 214 -6.49 -3.52 3.53
CA PRO A 214 -5.96 -2.53 2.63
C PRO A 214 -6.03 -1.13 3.27
N ILE A 215 -5.12 -0.23 2.88
CA ILE A 215 -5.21 1.18 3.27
C ILE A 215 -6.40 1.83 2.56
N THR A 216 -7.21 2.57 3.31
CA THR A 216 -8.36 3.32 2.81
C THR A 216 -8.33 4.76 3.33
N LYS A 217 -9.28 5.59 2.90
CA LYS A 217 -9.45 6.96 3.42
C LYS A 217 -9.66 7.03 4.94
N ASN A 218 -10.13 5.93 5.54
CA ASN A 218 -10.40 5.85 6.99
C ASN A 218 -9.20 5.29 7.77
N THR A 219 -8.14 4.85 7.08
CA THR A 219 -6.91 4.40 7.73
C THR A 219 -6.16 5.60 8.28
N LYS A 220 -5.78 5.53 9.55
CA LYS A 220 -4.96 6.57 10.17
C LYS A 220 -3.59 6.62 9.50
N PRO A 221 -3.19 7.75 8.90
CA PRO A 221 -1.87 7.87 8.30
C PRO A 221 -0.75 7.70 9.33
N LEU A 222 0.35 7.09 8.87
CA LEU A 222 1.59 6.98 9.60
C LEU A 222 2.66 7.77 8.85
N HIS A 223 3.29 8.71 9.53
CA HIS A 223 4.27 9.62 8.95
C HIS A 223 5.59 9.51 9.72
N HIS A 224 6.71 9.32 9.01
CA HIS A 224 8.04 9.49 9.60
C HIS A 224 8.35 10.98 9.81
N VAL A 225 7.93 11.82 8.86
CA VAL A 225 7.99 13.27 8.94
C VAL A 225 6.60 13.84 8.66
N SER A 226 6.13 14.69 9.55
CA SER A 226 4.89 15.45 9.38
C SER A 226 5.19 16.95 9.40
N ILE A 227 4.24 17.73 8.89
CA ILE A 227 4.19 19.18 9.09
C ILE A 227 2.97 19.47 9.94
N ASP A 228 3.14 20.24 11.00
CA ASP A 228 2.02 20.72 11.82
C ASP A 228 1.09 21.56 10.93
N LYS A 229 -0.20 21.40 11.18
CA LYS A 229 -1.24 22.14 10.46
C LYS A 229 -1.23 23.60 10.88
#